data_dc7b58a772d5a91cdf1bb5f942062a75
#
_entry.id   dc7b58a772d5a91cdf1bb5f942062a75
#
_cell.length_a   1.000
_cell.length_b   1.000
_cell.length_c   1.000
_cell.angle_alpha   90.00
_cell.angle_beta   90.00
_cell.angle_gamma   90.00
#
_symmetry.space_group_name_H-M   'P 1'
#
loop_
_entity.id
_entity.type
_entity.pdbx_description
1 polymer ?
#
loop_
_entity_poly.entity_id
_entity_poly.type
_entity_poly.pdbx_seq_one_letter_code
_entity_poly.pdbx_strand_id
1 'polypeptide(L)'
;NATVPIIETGAGICHTYFDEFGDTAKGSAIIANAKTRRVSVCNALDCLIIHEKRLADLPRLCAPLIDKNVIIYADEHAFEALKSDYPAHLLQPSTTESFGTEFLDYKLAIKTVATFDNALTHIATYSSKHSECIISENKERLMQFNTAVDAACVYNNVSTAFTDGAQFGLGAEIGISTQKLHARGPMGLHELTTYKWIVEGNGQIREK
;
A
#
# COMPACT_ATOMS: atom_id res chain seq x y z
N ASN A 1 13.79 24.35 -5.46
CA ASN A 1 13.08 25.26 -4.55
C ASN A 1 11.99 25.97 -5.33
N ALA A 2 10.74 25.56 -5.14
CA ALA A 2 9.60 26.22 -5.74
C ALA A 2 9.29 27.52 -4.99
N THR A 3 8.87 28.54 -5.72
CA THR A 3 8.39 29.82 -5.16
C THR A 3 6.87 29.93 -5.14
N VAL A 4 6.19 28.90 -5.63
CA VAL A 4 4.73 28.77 -5.67
C VAL A 4 4.31 27.54 -4.88
N PRO A 5 3.04 27.46 -4.40
CA PRO A 5 2.51 26.24 -3.82
C PRO A 5 2.67 25.06 -4.78
N ILE A 6 3.11 23.91 -4.26
CA ILE A 6 3.31 22.70 -5.05
C ILE A 6 2.47 21.56 -4.48
N ILE A 7 2.10 20.64 -5.35
CA ILE A 7 1.59 19.32 -4.96
C ILE A 7 2.71 18.33 -5.27
N GLU A 8 3.17 17.63 -4.26
CA GLU A 8 4.26 16.68 -4.40
C GLU A 8 3.71 15.28 -4.63
N THR A 9 4.27 14.59 -5.64
CA THR A 9 4.12 13.16 -5.85
C THR A 9 5.42 12.49 -5.42
N GLY A 10 5.38 11.71 -4.36
CA GLY A 10 6.55 11.02 -3.80
C GLY A 10 6.71 9.58 -4.29
N ALA A 11 7.67 8.86 -3.70
CA ALA A 11 7.83 7.42 -3.89
C ALA A 11 6.57 6.66 -3.41
N GLY A 12 6.30 5.53 -4.04
CA GLY A 12 5.17 4.65 -3.73
C GLY A 12 5.63 3.36 -3.07
N ILE A 13 6.06 3.40 -1.80
CA ILE A 13 6.37 2.17 -1.04
C ILE A 13 5.07 1.66 -0.42
N CYS A 14 4.50 0.60 -1.01
CA CYS A 14 3.20 0.05 -0.60
C CYS A 14 3.36 -1.22 0.21
N HIS A 15 2.56 -1.35 1.28
CA HIS A 15 2.52 -2.53 2.12
C HIS A 15 1.20 -3.28 2.01
N THR A 16 1.26 -4.58 2.17
CA THR A 16 0.09 -5.42 2.43
C THR A 16 0.35 -6.22 3.69
N TYR A 17 -0.48 -6.03 4.71
CA TYR A 17 -0.42 -6.81 5.94
C TYR A 17 -1.38 -8.00 5.87
N PHE A 18 -0.84 -9.21 5.95
CA PHE A 18 -1.60 -10.44 6.10
C PHE A 18 -1.76 -10.76 7.58
N ASP A 19 -2.95 -10.47 8.09
CA ASP A 19 -3.31 -10.57 9.51
C ASP A 19 -3.49 -12.03 9.96
N GLU A 20 -3.50 -12.27 11.27
CA GLU A 20 -3.80 -13.59 11.85
C GLU A 20 -5.16 -14.15 11.42
N PHE A 21 -6.12 -13.28 11.07
CA PHE A 21 -7.45 -13.63 10.57
C PHE A 21 -7.58 -13.55 9.03
N GLY A 22 -6.47 -13.51 8.31
CA GLY A 22 -6.48 -13.39 6.85
C GLY A 22 -6.99 -14.67 6.16
N ASP A 23 -7.76 -14.53 5.08
CA ASP A 23 -8.10 -15.64 4.18
C ASP A 23 -6.96 -15.87 3.19
N THR A 24 -6.40 -17.08 3.17
CA THR A 24 -5.22 -17.42 2.36
C THR A 24 -5.51 -17.38 0.86
N ALA A 25 -6.73 -17.75 0.42
CA ALA A 25 -7.07 -17.73 -1.00
C ALA A 25 -7.22 -16.29 -1.51
N LYS A 26 -7.92 -15.43 -0.76
CA LYS A 26 -8.00 -13.98 -1.04
C LYS A 26 -6.61 -13.35 -0.99
N GLY A 27 -5.82 -13.68 0.03
CA GLY A 27 -4.46 -13.16 0.23
C GLY A 27 -3.55 -13.46 -0.95
N SER A 28 -3.51 -14.70 -1.42
CA SER A 28 -2.72 -15.11 -2.57
C SER A 28 -3.07 -14.32 -3.83
N ALA A 29 -4.38 -14.18 -4.14
CA ALA A 29 -4.84 -13.44 -5.30
C ALA A 29 -4.51 -11.94 -5.21
N ILE A 30 -4.72 -11.32 -4.03
CA ILE A 30 -4.45 -9.89 -3.78
C ILE A 30 -2.96 -9.59 -3.90
N ILE A 31 -2.10 -10.37 -3.24
CA ILE A 31 -0.65 -10.21 -3.24
C ILE A 31 -0.10 -10.37 -4.67
N ALA A 32 -0.52 -11.43 -5.37
CA ALA A 32 -0.12 -11.66 -6.75
C ALA A 32 -0.51 -10.49 -7.66
N ASN A 33 -1.76 -10.02 -7.58
CA ASN A 33 -2.22 -8.88 -8.37
C ASN A 33 -1.46 -7.60 -8.02
N ALA A 34 -1.34 -7.27 -6.73
CA ALA A 34 -0.67 -6.06 -6.28
C ALA A 34 0.82 -6.01 -6.71
N LYS A 35 1.52 -7.17 -6.70
CA LYS A 35 2.93 -7.21 -7.11
C LYS A 35 3.13 -7.36 -8.62
N THR A 36 2.32 -8.16 -9.32
CA THR A 36 2.68 -8.62 -10.66
C THR A 36 1.85 -8.03 -11.79
N ARG A 37 0.75 -7.31 -11.51
CA ARG A 37 -0.07 -6.66 -12.54
C ARG A 37 0.75 -5.66 -13.35
N ARG A 38 1.49 -4.79 -12.67
CA ARG A 38 2.43 -3.84 -13.24
C ARG A 38 3.43 -3.42 -12.18
N VAL A 39 4.70 -3.76 -12.36
CA VAL A 39 5.73 -3.52 -11.34
C VAL A 39 6.31 -2.10 -11.35
N SER A 40 6.27 -1.42 -12.50
CA SER A 40 6.88 -0.10 -12.71
C SER A 40 5.96 1.07 -12.36
N VAL A 41 5.11 0.90 -11.34
CA VAL A 41 4.16 1.93 -10.88
C VAL A 41 4.15 2.01 -9.35
N CYS A 42 3.87 3.19 -8.84
CA CYS A 42 3.92 3.53 -7.41
C CYS A 42 2.90 2.80 -6.52
N ASN A 43 1.87 2.17 -7.10
CA ASN A 43 0.88 1.37 -6.37
C ASN A 43 1.21 -0.12 -6.30
N ALA A 44 2.36 -0.54 -6.89
CA ALA A 44 2.82 -1.92 -6.80
C ALA A 44 3.22 -2.28 -5.37
N LEU A 45 2.96 -3.52 -4.96
CA LEU A 45 3.31 -4.00 -3.64
C LEU A 45 4.84 -4.14 -3.51
N ASP A 46 5.44 -3.51 -2.49
CA ASP A 46 6.86 -3.61 -2.21
C ASP A 46 7.18 -4.40 -0.94
N CYS A 47 6.29 -4.37 0.06
CA CYS A 47 6.48 -5.12 1.29
C CYS A 47 5.22 -5.88 1.72
N LEU A 48 5.33 -7.19 1.83
CA LEU A 48 4.35 -8.05 2.48
C LEU A 48 4.72 -8.17 3.95
N ILE A 49 3.81 -7.78 4.83
CA ILE A 49 3.92 -8.01 6.26
C ILE A 49 3.05 -9.21 6.60
N ILE A 50 3.57 -10.18 7.34
CA ILE A 50 2.82 -11.38 7.72
C ILE A 50 2.83 -11.57 9.23
N HIS A 51 1.66 -11.89 9.80
CA HIS A 51 1.56 -12.29 11.20
C HIS A 51 2.26 -13.63 11.41
N GLU A 52 3.10 -13.78 12.45
CA GLU A 52 3.90 -14.99 12.71
C GLU A 52 3.08 -16.29 12.77
N LYS A 53 1.84 -16.24 13.29
CA LYS A 53 0.91 -17.37 13.33
C LYS A 53 0.52 -17.88 11.92
N ARG A 54 0.81 -17.12 10.90
CA ARG A 54 0.41 -17.41 9.51
C ARG A 54 1.61 -17.71 8.60
N LEU A 55 2.80 -17.92 9.16
CA LEU A 55 4.01 -18.27 8.40
C LEU A 55 3.83 -19.53 7.56
N ALA A 56 3.05 -20.51 8.04
CA ALA A 56 2.73 -21.71 7.28
C ALA A 56 1.92 -21.46 5.99
N ASP A 57 1.28 -20.29 5.87
CA ASP A 57 0.54 -19.91 4.65
C ASP A 57 1.44 -19.28 3.58
N LEU A 58 2.65 -18.81 3.93
CA LEU A 58 3.56 -18.11 3.01
C LEU A 58 3.80 -18.85 1.70
N PRO A 59 4.08 -20.17 1.69
CA PRO A 59 4.27 -20.89 0.43
C PRO A 59 3.07 -20.74 -0.51
N ARG A 60 1.85 -20.84 0.03
CA ARG A 60 0.62 -20.69 -0.76
C ARG A 60 0.36 -19.24 -1.17
N LEU A 61 0.64 -18.27 -0.30
CA LEU A 61 0.51 -16.84 -0.61
C LEU A 61 1.46 -16.41 -1.72
N CYS A 62 2.69 -16.94 -1.72
CA CYS A 62 3.74 -16.55 -2.65
C CYS A 62 3.81 -17.42 -3.92
N ALA A 63 3.13 -18.57 -3.97
CA ALA A 63 3.19 -19.48 -5.12
C ALA A 63 2.94 -18.80 -6.48
N PRO A 64 1.94 -17.89 -6.66
CA PRO A 64 1.72 -17.23 -7.94
C PRO A 64 2.83 -16.26 -8.37
N LEU A 65 3.70 -15.87 -7.45
CA LEU A 65 4.84 -14.97 -7.73
C LEU A 65 5.97 -15.68 -8.47
N ILE A 66 6.04 -17.00 -8.36
CA ILE A 66 7.07 -17.84 -9.00
C ILE A 66 7.01 -17.71 -10.53
N ASP A 67 5.82 -17.72 -11.11
CA ASP A 67 5.61 -17.61 -12.56
C ASP A 67 6.12 -16.30 -13.16
N LYS A 68 6.28 -15.29 -12.33
CA LYS A 68 6.81 -13.95 -12.69
C LYS A 68 8.27 -13.78 -12.26
N ASN A 69 8.92 -14.81 -11.74
CA ASN A 69 10.28 -14.78 -11.22
C ASN A 69 10.49 -13.64 -10.20
N VAL A 70 9.52 -13.42 -9.30
CA VAL A 70 9.64 -12.38 -8.27
C VAL A 70 10.74 -12.77 -7.29
N ILE A 71 11.74 -11.90 -7.12
CA ILE A 71 12.77 -12.07 -6.09
C ILE A 71 12.19 -11.63 -4.74
N ILE A 72 12.21 -12.53 -3.76
CA ILE A 72 11.75 -12.24 -2.41
C ILE A 72 12.94 -11.99 -1.49
N TYR A 73 12.93 -10.84 -0.83
CA TYR A 73 13.83 -10.49 0.29
C TYR A 73 13.08 -10.75 1.59
N ALA A 74 13.35 -11.87 2.24
CA ALA A 74 12.63 -12.33 3.41
C ALA A 74 13.43 -12.15 4.71
N ASP A 75 12.75 -11.76 5.80
CA ASP A 75 13.38 -11.87 7.12
C ASP A 75 13.58 -13.34 7.50
N GLU A 76 14.30 -13.60 8.59
CA GLU A 76 14.72 -14.95 9.00
C GLU A 76 13.54 -15.93 9.06
N HIS A 77 12.42 -15.52 9.70
CA HIS A 77 11.26 -16.39 9.85
C HIS A 77 10.55 -16.68 8.53
N ALA A 78 10.37 -15.66 7.71
CA ALA A 78 9.76 -15.80 6.39
C ALA A 78 10.67 -16.58 5.43
N PHE A 79 11.99 -16.40 5.53
CA PHE A 79 12.97 -17.15 4.75
C PHE A 79 12.88 -18.66 5.06
N GLU A 80 12.89 -19.02 6.34
CA GLU A 80 12.74 -20.40 6.77
C GLU A 80 11.43 -21.03 6.31
N ALA A 81 10.34 -20.26 6.34
CA ALA A 81 9.03 -20.73 5.90
C ALA A 81 8.95 -20.96 4.38
N LEU A 82 9.75 -20.25 3.59
CA LEU A 82 9.73 -20.34 2.12
C LEU A 82 10.80 -21.23 1.50
N LYS A 83 11.90 -21.52 2.20
CA LYS A 83 13.09 -22.15 1.62
C LYS A 83 12.87 -23.50 0.93
N SER A 84 11.83 -24.25 1.31
CA SER A 84 11.52 -25.55 0.71
C SER A 84 10.56 -25.46 -0.49
N ASP A 85 9.79 -24.38 -0.60
CA ASP A 85 8.67 -24.24 -1.54
C ASP A 85 8.89 -23.11 -2.56
N TYR A 86 9.83 -22.19 -2.30
CA TYR A 86 10.16 -21.11 -3.22
C TYR A 86 11.52 -21.34 -3.88
N PRO A 87 11.71 -21.03 -5.20
CA PRO A 87 12.97 -21.27 -5.89
C PRO A 87 14.15 -20.57 -5.20
N ALA A 88 15.19 -21.33 -4.86
CA ALA A 88 16.33 -20.82 -4.07
C ALA A 88 17.03 -19.60 -4.69
N HIS A 89 17.08 -19.51 -6.04
CA HIS A 89 17.69 -18.38 -6.74
C HIS A 89 16.83 -17.09 -6.69
N LEU A 90 15.55 -17.20 -6.31
CA LEU A 90 14.62 -16.08 -6.15
C LEU A 90 14.37 -15.71 -4.67
N LEU A 91 14.95 -16.45 -3.71
CA LEU A 91 14.79 -16.20 -2.29
C LEU A 91 16.10 -15.69 -1.68
N GLN A 92 16.07 -14.52 -1.10
CA GLN A 92 17.24 -13.86 -0.50
C GLN A 92 16.92 -13.35 0.90
N PRO A 93 17.92 -13.24 1.80
CA PRO A 93 17.71 -12.58 3.09
C PRO A 93 17.47 -11.09 2.88
N SER A 94 16.54 -10.53 3.64
CA SER A 94 16.29 -9.09 3.67
C SER A 94 17.35 -8.33 4.46
N THR A 95 17.52 -7.06 4.12
CA THR A 95 18.22 -6.07 4.94
C THR A 95 17.22 -5.03 5.44
N THR A 96 17.64 -4.13 6.31
CA THR A 96 16.78 -3.03 6.79
C THR A 96 16.28 -2.15 5.63
N GLU A 97 17.14 -1.91 4.63
CA GLU A 97 16.84 -1.11 3.44
C GLU A 97 15.76 -1.76 2.57
N SER A 98 15.67 -3.10 2.56
CA SER A 98 14.67 -3.82 1.77
C SER A 98 13.23 -3.42 2.10
N PHE A 99 12.95 -3.06 3.36
CA PHE A 99 11.61 -2.70 3.81
C PHE A 99 11.17 -1.28 3.45
N GLY A 100 12.13 -0.38 3.17
CA GLY A 100 11.89 1.00 2.76
C GLY A 100 12.27 1.28 1.31
N THR A 101 12.24 0.26 0.45
CA THR A 101 12.63 0.37 -0.96
C THR A 101 11.41 0.27 -1.87
N GLU A 102 11.21 1.27 -2.73
CA GLU A 102 10.32 1.18 -3.89
C GLU A 102 11.08 0.43 -4.98
N PHE A 103 10.72 -0.84 -5.20
CA PHE A 103 11.51 -1.69 -6.09
C PHE A 103 11.31 -1.40 -7.57
N LEU A 104 10.10 -1.01 -7.98
CA LEU A 104 9.74 -0.80 -9.39
C LEU A 104 10.10 -1.99 -10.30
N ASP A 105 10.17 -3.19 -9.72
CA ASP A 105 10.65 -4.42 -10.35
C ASP A 105 9.92 -5.64 -9.75
N TYR A 106 10.14 -6.82 -10.32
CA TYR A 106 9.70 -8.10 -9.77
C TYR A 106 10.50 -8.47 -8.52
N LYS A 107 10.39 -7.62 -7.49
CA LYS A 107 11.04 -7.76 -6.20
C LYS A 107 10.05 -7.44 -5.08
N LEU A 108 10.13 -8.15 -3.97
CA LEU A 108 9.22 -8.04 -2.84
C LEU A 108 9.98 -8.26 -1.55
N ALA A 109 9.82 -7.38 -0.56
CA ALA A 109 10.27 -7.65 0.80
C ALA A 109 9.19 -8.38 1.60
N ILE A 110 9.57 -9.27 2.53
CA ILE A 110 8.63 -9.91 3.47
C ILE A 110 9.12 -9.70 4.89
N LYS A 111 8.23 -9.15 5.73
CA LYS A 111 8.44 -8.90 7.15
C LYS A 111 7.49 -9.73 8.01
N THR A 112 8.04 -10.50 8.92
CA THR A 112 7.26 -11.21 9.95
C THR A 112 7.03 -10.31 11.16
N VAL A 113 5.82 -10.33 11.70
CA VAL A 113 5.45 -9.58 12.91
C VAL A 113 4.70 -10.46 13.90
N ALA A 114 4.93 -10.25 15.19
CA ALA A 114 4.30 -11.02 16.26
C ALA A 114 2.89 -10.49 16.61
N THR A 115 2.64 -9.20 16.37
CA THR A 115 1.38 -8.55 16.75
C THR A 115 0.92 -7.57 15.66
N PHE A 116 -0.35 -7.20 15.73
CA PHE A 116 -0.91 -6.15 14.89
C PHE A 116 -0.20 -4.80 15.11
N ASP A 117 0.11 -4.45 16.34
CA ASP A 117 0.80 -3.19 16.66
C ASP A 117 2.21 -3.16 16.06
N ASN A 118 2.88 -4.31 15.98
CA ASN A 118 4.15 -4.41 15.27
C ASN A 118 3.99 -4.17 13.76
N ALA A 119 2.87 -4.62 13.15
CA ALA A 119 2.58 -4.31 11.75
C ALA A 119 2.34 -2.81 11.54
N LEU A 120 1.55 -2.18 12.40
CA LEU A 120 1.32 -0.72 12.36
C LEU A 120 2.62 0.06 12.52
N THR A 121 3.48 -0.35 13.47
CA THR A 121 4.79 0.28 13.69
C THR A 121 5.69 0.15 12.46
N HIS A 122 5.70 -1.03 11.84
CA HIS A 122 6.48 -1.27 10.62
C HIS A 122 5.99 -0.36 9.47
N ILE A 123 4.68 -0.31 9.23
CA ILE A 123 4.09 0.58 8.23
C ILE A 123 4.44 2.03 8.52
N ALA A 124 4.27 2.49 9.77
CA ALA A 124 4.58 3.87 10.15
C ALA A 124 6.05 4.25 9.90
N THR A 125 6.97 3.26 9.99
CA THR A 125 8.42 3.46 9.83
C THR A 125 8.84 3.51 8.36
N TYR A 126 8.28 2.63 7.52
CA TYR A 126 8.80 2.39 6.17
C TYR A 126 7.88 2.86 5.04
N SER A 127 6.60 3.15 5.35
CA SER A 127 5.63 3.59 4.35
C SER A 127 5.97 4.97 3.76
N SER A 128 5.79 5.09 2.45
CA SER A 128 5.72 6.39 1.78
C SER A 128 4.39 7.12 1.99
N LYS A 129 3.44 6.52 2.72
CA LYS A 129 2.05 6.99 2.93
C LYS A 129 1.21 7.01 1.65
N HIS A 130 1.55 6.16 0.70
CA HIS A 130 0.87 6.06 -0.57
C HIS A 130 -0.36 5.13 -0.46
N SER A 131 -0.15 3.83 -0.37
CA SER A 131 -1.22 2.83 -0.37
C SER A 131 -0.89 1.67 0.55
N GLU A 132 -1.75 1.43 1.53
CA GLU A 132 -1.57 0.39 2.53
C GLU A 132 -2.78 -0.53 2.56
N CYS A 133 -2.56 -1.83 2.64
CA CYS A 133 -3.61 -2.82 2.65
C CYS A 133 -3.52 -3.74 3.87
N ILE A 134 -4.67 -4.14 4.40
CA ILE A 134 -4.80 -5.26 5.33
C ILE A 134 -5.66 -6.37 4.71
N ILE A 135 -5.27 -7.62 4.92
CA ILE A 135 -6.03 -8.82 4.58
C ILE A 135 -6.45 -9.50 5.88
N SER A 136 -7.73 -9.38 6.22
CA SER A 136 -8.31 -9.91 7.46
C SER A 136 -9.81 -10.13 7.33
N GLU A 137 -10.34 -11.19 7.91
CA GLU A 137 -11.79 -11.42 8.02
C GLU A 137 -12.36 -10.85 9.33
N ASN A 138 -11.54 -10.30 10.21
CA ASN A 138 -11.96 -9.67 11.45
C ASN A 138 -12.33 -8.18 11.22
N LYS A 139 -13.61 -7.85 11.30
CA LYS A 139 -14.12 -6.49 11.07
C LYS A 139 -13.56 -5.44 12.03
N GLU A 140 -13.34 -5.80 13.27
CA GLU A 140 -12.76 -4.89 14.26
C GLU A 140 -11.31 -4.56 13.89
N ARG A 141 -10.55 -5.57 13.46
CA ARG A 141 -9.18 -5.40 12.97
C ARG A 141 -9.11 -4.48 11.76
N LEU A 142 -10.04 -4.63 10.82
CA LEU A 142 -10.16 -3.74 9.66
C LEU A 142 -10.42 -2.28 10.08
N MET A 143 -11.33 -2.05 11.03
CA MET A 143 -11.62 -0.70 11.53
C MET A 143 -10.41 -0.08 12.26
N GLN A 144 -9.72 -0.87 13.07
CA GLN A 144 -8.50 -0.43 13.76
C GLN A 144 -7.42 -0.02 12.75
N PHE A 145 -7.22 -0.83 11.71
CA PHE A 145 -6.26 -0.54 10.64
C PHE A 145 -6.61 0.76 9.90
N ASN A 146 -7.88 0.93 9.50
CA ASN A 146 -8.35 2.13 8.81
C ASN A 146 -8.14 3.42 9.64
N THR A 147 -8.24 3.31 10.96
CA THR A 147 -8.07 4.45 11.87
C THR A 147 -6.60 4.76 12.14
N ALA A 148 -5.77 3.73 12.29
CA ALA A 148 -4.38 3.88 12.71
C ALA A 148 -3.41 4.20 11.57
N VAL A 149 -3.69 3.72 10.34
CA VAL A 149 -2.78 3.86 9.21
C VAL A 149 -2.93 5.23 8.55
N ASP A 150 -1.85 6.00 8.52
CA ASP A 150 -1.77 7.30 7.87
C ASP A 150 -1.24 7.15 6.43
N ALA A 151 -2.12 6.81 5.50
CA ALA A 151 -1.80 6.73 4.08
C ALA A 151 -2.85 7.47 3.23
N ALA A 152 -2.50 7.79 1.99
CA ALA A 152 -3.42 8.41 1.04
C ALA A 152 -4.57 7.47 0.68
N CYS A 153 -4.28 6.16 0.56
CA CYS A 153 -5.27 5.14 0.31
C CYS A 153 -5.07 3.97 1.29
N VAL A 154 -6.14 3.58 1.99
CA VAL A 154 -6.15 2.46 2.93
C VAL A 154 -7.17 1.44 2.45
N TYR A 155 -6.73 0.19 2.31
CA TYR A 155 -7.47 -0.88 1.68
C TYR A 155 -7.74 -2.04 2.63
N ASN A 156 -8.93 -2.61 2.51
CA ASN A 156 -9.35 -3.81 3.23
C ASN A 156 -9.65 -4.92 2.23
N ASN A 157 -8.88 -6.01 2.24
CA ASN A 157 -9.10 -7.18 1.41
C ASN A 157 -9.15 -6.88 -0.10
N VAL A 158 -8.35 -5.92 -0.57
CA VAL A 158 -8.27 -5.56 -1.99
C VAL A 158 -6.86 -5.10 -2.36
N SER A 159 -6.49 -5.25 -3.62
CA SER A 159 -5.15 -4.93 -4.13
C SER A 159 -4.87 -3.41 -4.09
N THR A 160 -3.65 -3.02 -3.69
CA THR A 160 -3.16 -1.64 -3.78
C THR A 160 -3.13 -1.12 -5.23
N ALA A 161 -3.15 -2.02 -6.22
CA ALA A 161 -3.23 -1.69 -7.64
C ALA A 161 -4.50 -0.91 -8.04
N PHE A 162 -5.50 -0.81 -7.15
CA PHE A 162 -6.67 0.05 -7.34
C PHE A 162 -6.41 1.54 -7.07
N THR A 163 -5.26 1.93 -6.54
CA THR A 163 -4.88 3.34 -6.43
C THR A 163 -4.54 3.89 -7.81
N ASP A 164 -5.57 4.31 -8.51
CA ASP A 164 -5.50 4.73 -9.91
C ASP A 164 -6.68 5.68 -10.19
N GLY A 165 -6.42 6.81 -10.83
CA GLY A 165 -7.42 7.85 -11.09
C GLY A 165 -8.60 7.34 -11.93
N ALA A 166 -8.37 6.42 -12.87
CA ALA A 166 -9.45 5.82 -13.66
C ALA A 166 -10.32 4.89 -12.80
N GLN A 167 -9.70 4.12 -11.89
CA GLN A 167 -10.44 3.27 -10.95
C GLN A 167 -11.25 4.09 -9.94
N PHE A 168 -10.79 5.29 -9.58
CA PHE A 168 -11.49 6.22 -8.69
C PHE A 168 -12.52 7.10 -9.41
N GLY A 169 -12.67 6.93 -10.72
CA GLY A 169 -13.66 7.69 -11.52
C GLY A 169 -13.27 9.13 -11.81
N LEU A 170 -11.99 9.49 -11.69
CA LEU A 170 -11.48 10.85 -11.93
C LEU A 170 -11.29 11.16 -13.41
N GLY A 171 -11.45 10.19 -14.30
CA GLY A 171 -11.30 10.33 -15.76
C GLY A 171 -9.85 10.47 -16.23
N ALA A 172 -8.95 10.96 -15.41
CA ALA A 172 -7.52 11.08 -15.67
C ALA A 172 -6.74 10.99 -14.36
N GLU A 173 -5.43 10.76 -14.44
CA GLU A 173 -4.53 10.83 -13.31
C GLU A 173 -3.28 11.64 -13.69
N ILE A 174 -2.98 12.66 -12.90
CA ILE A 174 -1.78 13.48 -13.04
C ILE A 174 -0.67 12.94 -12.16
N GLY A 175 -1.04 12.28 -11.07
CA GLY A 175 -0.18 11.69 -10.09
C GLY A 175 -0.93 11.38 -8.81
N ILE A 176 -0.22 10.82 -7.83
CA ILE A 176 -0.78 10.46 -6.52
C ILE A 176 -0.02 11.24 -5.46
N SER A 177 -0.75 12.10 -4.72
CA SER A 177 -0.18 12.90 -3.65
C SER A 177 -0.32 12.22 -2.30
N THR A 178 0.73 12.24 -1.51
CA THR A 178 0.72 11.81 -0.10
C THR A 178 0.64 12.98 0.89
N GLN A 179 0.54 14.22 0.38
CA GLN A 179 0.44 15.44 1.19
C GLN A 179 -0.89 15.53 1.93
N LYS A 180 -0.94 16.37 2.97
CA LYS A 180 -2.14 16.61 3.79
C LYS A 180 -2.71 18.02 3.65
N LEU A 181 -1.99 18.95 3.01
CA LEU A 181 -2.37 20.36 2.94
C LEU A 181 -3.12 20.75 1.65
N HIS A 182 -3.33 19.83 0.74
CA HIS A 182 -4.08 19.99 -0.50
C HIS A 182 -4.63 18.63 -0.93
N ALA A 183 -4.64 18.35 -2.24
CA ALA A 183 -5.08 17.06 -2.74
C ALA A 183 -4.26 15.91 -2.12
N ARG A 184 -4.92 14.83 -1.76
CA ARG A 184 -4.31 13.61 -1.23
C ARG A 184 -4.89 12.40 -1.95
N GLY A 185 -4.01 11.46 -2.36
CA GLY A 185 -4.38 10.33 -3.20
C GLY A 185 -4.30 10.65 -4.68
N PRO A 186 -4.98 9.87 -5.54
CA PRO A 186 -5.04 10.13 -6.97
C PRO A 186 -5.61 11.51 -7.27
N MET A 187 -4.97 12.22 -8.21
CA MET A 187 -5.33 13.58 -8.61
C MET A 187 -5.76 13.62 -10.07
N GLY A 188 -6.94 14.15 -10.32
CA GLY A 188 -7.46 14.43 -11.65
C GLY A 188 -7.49 15.92 -11.96
N LEU A 189 -8.37 16.32 -12.88
CA LEU A 189 -8.51 17.72 -13.30
C LEU A 189 -8.99 18.63 -12.15
N HIS A 190 -9.83 18.12 -11.27
CA HIS A 190 -10.41 18.87 -10.17
C HIS A 190 -9.35 19.43 -9.21
N GLU A 191 -8.32 18.64 -8.92
CA GLU A 191 -7.24 18.99 -7.99
C GLU A 191 -6.29 20.07 -8.53
N LEU A 192 -6.32 20.33 -9.85
CA LEU A 192 -5.56 21.42 -10.48
C LEU A 192 -6.28 22.76 -10.43
N THR A 193 -7.51 22.78 -9.95
CA THR A 193 -8.34 23.98 -9.94
C THR A 193 -8.72 24.38 -8.53
N THR A 194 -9.23 25.59 -8.38
CA THR A 194 -9.86 26.06 -7.15
C THR A 194 -11.15 26.78 -7.50
N TYR A 195 -11.93 27.13 -6.52
CA TYR A 195 -13.20 27.80 -6.67
C TYR A 195 -13.23 29.14 -5.96
N LYS A 196 -14.12 30.00 -6.36
CA LYS A 196 -14.51 31.23 -5.65
C LYS A 196 -16.02 31.26 -5.44
N TRP A 197 -16.43 31.79 -4.34
CA TRP A 197 -17.85 32.07 -4.10
C TRP A 197 -18.24 33.36 -4.81
N ILE A 198 -19.34 33.34 -5.54
CA ILE A 198 -19.99 34.56 -6.08
C ILE A 198 -21.28 34.71 -5.29
N VAL A 199 -21.39 35.81 -4.57
CA VAL A 199 -22.55 36.11 -3.72
C VAL A 199 -23.20 37.36 -4.25
N GLU A 200 -24.43 37.23 -4.73
CA GLU A 200 -25.24 38.37 -5.18
C GLU A 200 -26.33 38.66 -4.18
N GLY A 201 -26.52 39.94 -3.89
CA GLY A 201 -27.55 40.40 -2.96
C GLY A 201 -28.21 41.69 -3.44
N ASN A 202 -29.33 42.05 -2.81
CA ASN A 202 -30.08 43.29 -3.04
C ASN A 202 -30.23 44.08 -1.73
N GLY A 203 -29.09 44.37 -1.07
CA GLY A 203 -29.08 45.17 0.16
C GLY A 203 -29.35 44.42 1.47
N GLN A 204 -29.34 43.08 1.45
CA GLN A 204 -29.47 42.28 2.67
C GLN A 204 -28.29 42.54 3.60
N ILE A 205 -28.57 42.65 4.88
CA ILE A 205 -27.58 42.80 5.95
C ILE A 205 -27.65 41.57 6.87
N ARG A 206 -26.52 41.23 7.46
CA ARG A 206 -26.47 40.21 8.53
C ARG A 206 -26.70 40.92 9.87
N GLU A 207 -27.76 40.52 10.55
CA GLU A 207 -28.04 41.01 11.91
C GLU A 207 -27.00 40.50 12.92
N LYS A 208 -26.85 41.16 14.07
CA LYS A 208 -25.86 40.85 15.09
C LYS A 208 -26.24 39.61 15.89
#